data_90fdd18981e462bb3c03f8b38e888ce3
#
_entry.id   90fdd18981e462bb3c03f8b38e888ce3
#
_cell.length_a   1.000
_cell.length_b   1.000
_cell.length_c   1.000
_cell.angle_alpha   90.00
_cell.angle_beta   90.00
_cell.angle_gamma   90.00
#
_symmetry.space_group_name_H-M   'P 1'
#
loop_
_entity.id
_entity.type
_entity.pdbx_description
1 polymer ?
#
loop_
_entity_poly.entity_id
_entity_poly.type
_entity_poly.pdbx_seq_one_letter_code
_entity_poly.pdbx_strand_id
1 'polypeptide(L)'
;MKKEFEKLLEFWKNNEGTGKSFNFKFIEYKKGYLKLEAEFGPSTLNPSKNVQGGQMTSMLDDATSILLVLDTNGKSYPNSTNLNSLHHRPLFQGKVTVVAETIQIGKNMATVKGEIYNSENKLATTLMHTVFYLKLKKNNEILS
;
A
#
# COMPACT_ATOMS: atom_id res chain seq x y z
N MET A 1 -7.41 2.03 15.85
CA MET A 1 -6.92 1.69 14.49
C MET A 1 -5.63 2.41 14.11
N LYS A 2 -5.50 3.70 14.37
CA LYS A 2 -4.21 4.41 14.16
C LYS A 2 -3.03 3.73 14.89
N LYS A 3 -3.25 3.29 16.12
CA LYS A 3 -2.25 2.60 16.94
C LYS A 3 -1.82 1.26 16.29
N GLU A 4 -2.75 0.51 15.78
CA GLU A 4 -2.49 -0.75 15.07
C GLU A 4 -1.73 -0.50 13.77
N PHE A 5 -2.11 0.54 13.04
CA PHE A 5 -1.39 0.97 11.84
C PHE A 5 0.06 1.36 12.16
N GLU A 6 0.28 2.15 13.20
CA GLU A 6 1.63 2.56 13.59
C GLU A 6 2.50 1.36 13.99
N LYS A 7 1.91 0.40 14.69
CA LYS A 7 2.58 -0.86 15.05
C LYS A 7 2.94 -1.70 13.83
N LEU A 8 2.02 -1.80 12.88
CA LEU A 8 2.27 -2.47 11.60
C LEU A 8 3.35 -1.75 10.81
N LEU A 9 3.30 -0.43 10.75
CA LEU A 9 4.27 0.37 10.02
C LEU A 9 5.67 0.25 10.64
N GLU A 10 5.76 0.18 11.96
CA GLU A 10 7.03 -0.07 12.66
C GLU A 10 7.60 -1.45 12.30
N PHE A 11 6.77 -2.48 12.29
CA PHE A 11 7.16 -3.81 11.79
C PHE A 11 7.66 -3.75 10.34
N TRP A 12 6.93 -3.02 9.46
CA TRP A 12 7.30 -2.84 8.07
C TRP A 12 8.66 -2.16 7.89
N LYS A 13 8.92 -1.11 8.69
CA LYS A 13 10.16 -0.34 8.65
C LYS A 13 11.36 -1.07 9.26
N ASN A 14 11.15 -1.90 10.26
CA ASN A 14 12.23 -2.58 10.98
C ASN A 14 12.69 -3.86 10.29
N ASN A 15 11.92 -4.37 9.34
CA ASN A 15 12.35 -5.45 8.47
C ASN A 15 12.96 -4.84 7.21
N GLU A 16 14.01 -5.44 6.70
CA GLU A 16 14.68 -4.96 5.50
C GLU A 16 13.72 -4.93 4.30
N GLY A 17 13.99 -4.03 3.34
CA GLY A 17 13.21 -3.93 2.11
C GLY A 17 12.54 -2.57 1.93
N THR A 18 11.34 -2.57 1.34
CA THR A 18 10.65 -1.36 0.89
C THR A 18 9.88 -0.61 1.97
N GLY A 19 9.84 -1.10 3.20
CA GLY A 19 9.03 -0.54 4.28
C GLY A 19 9.31 0.92 4.64
N LYS A 20 10.50 1.43 4.31
CA LYS A 20 10.90 2.84 4.55
C LYS A 20 10.76 3.73 3.33
N SER A 21 10.38 3.18 2.18
CA SER A 21 10.54 3.86 0.88
C SER A 21 9.59 5.04 0.70
N PHE A 22 8.40 5.00 1.30
CA PHE A 22 7.33 5.94 0.95
C PHE A 22 6.80 6.77 2.11
N ASN A 23 7.36 6.61 3.30
CA ASN A 23 7.02 7.40 4.49
C ASN A 23 5.51 7.50 4.74
N PHE A 24 4.81 6.36 4.77
CA PHE A 24 3.37 6.31 4.97
C PHE A 24 2.94 6.93 6.30
N LYS A 25 1.88 7.75 6.27
CA LYS A 25 1.22 8.32 7.43
C LYS A 25 -0.26 8.04 7.39
N PHE A 26 -0.81 7.65 8.53
CA PHE A 26 -2.22 7.32 8.68
C PHE A 26 -3.11 8.56 8.52
N ILE A 27 -4.18 8.43 7.71
CA ILE A 27 -5.25 9.43 7.64
C ILE A 27 -6.56 8.82 8.12
N GLU A 28 -7.01 7.72 7.52
CA GLU A 28 -8.30 7.11 7.82
C GLU A 28 -8.28 5.61 7.55
N TYR A 29 -9.01 4.86 8.38
CA TYR A 29 -9.27 3.44 8.16
C TYR A 29 -10.70 3.08 8.52
N LYS A 30 -11.27 2.23 7.73
CA LYS A 30 -12.43 1.38 8.07
C LYS A 30 -12.26 0.05 7.35
N LYS A 31 -12.97 -0.99 7.77
CA LYS A 31 -12.83 -2.30 7.13
C LYS A 31 -13.03 -2.17 5.61
N GLY A 32 -12.07 -2.66 4.85
CA GLY A 32 -12.08 -2.58 3.39
C GLY A 32 -11.66 -1.25 2.80
N TYR A 33 -11.20 -0.29 3.62
CA TYR A 33 -10.79 1.03 3.16
C TYR A 33 -9.65 1.60 4.00
N LEU A 34 -8.61 2.11 3.34
CA LEU A 34 -7.48 2.76 3.99
C LEU A 34 -7.06 3.99 3.19
N LYS A 35 -6.88 5.10 3.88
CA LYS A 35 -6.35 6.33 3.30
C LYS A 35 -5.09 6.73 4.01
N LEU A 36 -4.03 7.00 3.24
CA LEU A 36 -2.70 7.35 3.73
C LEU A 36 -2.18 8.59 3.03
N GLU A 37 -1.31 9.33 3.71
CA GLU A 37 -0.35 10.20 3.06
C GLU A 37 0.89 9.36 2.77
N ALA A 38 1.53 9.59 1.63
CA ALA A 38 2.80 8.97 1.26
C ALA A 38 3.69 9.98 0.55
N GLU A 39 4.92 9.61 0.28
CA GLU A 39 5.90 10.53 -0.30
C GLU A 39 6.82 9.80 -1.26
N PHE A 40 7.07 10.42 -2.42
CA PHE A 40 8.10 9.99 -3.35
C PHE A 40 9.36 10.82 -3.14
N GLY A 41 10.43 10.16 -2.71
CA GLY A 41 11.75 10.78 -2.57
C GLY A 41 12.52 10.83 -3.89
N PRO A 42 13.73 11.44 -3.88
CA PRO A 42 14.54 11.60 -5.09
C PRO A 42 14.97 10.27 -5.73
N SER A 43 15.10 9.19 -4.94
CA SER A 43 15.48 7.87 -5.45
C SER A 43 14.39 7.16 -6.25
N THR A 44 13.17 7.71 -6.28
CA THR A 44 12.04 7.14 -7.03
C THR A 44 11.92 7.70 -8.44
N LEU A 45 12.73 8.67 -8.79
CA LEU A 45 12.62 9.41 -10.06
C LEU A 45 13.37 8.73 -11.20
N ASN A 46 12.80 8.84 -12.40
CA ASN A 46 13.47 8.45 -13.63
C ASN A 46 14.37 9.61 -14.16
N PRO A 47 15.15 9.41 -15.25
CA PRO A 47 16.00 10.46 -15.79
C PRO A 47 15.29 11.76 -16.17
N SER A 48 13.97 11.70 -16.47
CA SER A 48 13.16 12.88 -16.78
C SER A 48 12.64 13.62 -15.54
N LYS A 49 13.06 13.21 -14.33
CA LYS A 49 12.64 13.77 -13.05
C LYS A 49 11.17 13.52 -12.70
N ASN A 50 10.54 12.57 -13.33
CA ASN A 50 9.22 12.06 -12.97
C ASN A 50 9.38 10.80 -12.12
N VAL A 51 8.39 10.52 -11.27
CA VAL A 51 8.36 9.25 -10.52
C VAL A 51 8.30 8.10 -11.53
N GLN A 52 9.17 7.12 -11.37
CA GLN A 52 9.18 5.93 -12.21
C GLN A 52 7.90 5.13 -12.00
N GLY A 53 7.29 4.63 -13.09
CA GLY A 53 6.03 3.89 -13.04
C GLY A 53 6.05 2.71 -12.08
N GLY A 54 7.14 1.95 -12.05
CA GLY A 54 7.33 0.84 -11.11
C GLY A 54 7.32 1.29 -9.65
N GLN A 55 7.75 2.50 -9.34
CA GLN A 55 7.71 3.05 -7.99
C GLN A 55 6.28 3.38 -7.57
N MET A 56 5.45 3.87 -8.48
CA MET A 56 4.01 4.09 -8.22
C MET A 56 3.31 2.75 -7.93
N THR A 57 3.60 1.74 -8.72
CA THR A 57 3.10 0.37 -8.50
C THR A 57 3.57 -0.18 -7.15
N SER A 58 4.84 0.01 -6.80
CA SER A 58 5.41 -0.44 -5.53
C SER A 58 4.74 0.22 -4.32
N MET A 59 4.47 1.53 -4.39
CA MET A 59 3.74 2.24 -3.33
C MET A 59 2.34 1.65 -3.12
N LEU A 60 1.62 1.35 -4.19
CA LEU A 60 0.29 0.79 -4.12
C LEU A 60 0.29 -0.69 -3.72
N ASP A 61 1.32 -1.44 -4.10
CA ASP A 61 1.53 -2.80 -3.61
C ASP A 61 1.60 -2.81 -2.08
N ASP A 62 2.42 -1.95 -1.51
CA ASP A 62 2.54 -1.81 -0.05
C ASP A 62 1.22 -1.34 0.59
N ALA A 63 0.60 -0.29 0.07
CA ALA A 63 -0.61 0.28 0.66
C ALA A 63 -1.79 -0.70 0.65
N THR A 64 -2.02 -1.42 -0.43
CA THR A 64 -3.07 -2.43 -0.53
C THR A 64 -2.79 -3.63 0.37
N SER A 65 -1.53 -4.01 0.51
CA SER A 65 -1.10 -5.07 1.43
C SER A 65 -1.31 -4.67 2.89
N ILE A 66 -1.01 -3.43 3.25
CA ILE A 66 -1.25 -2.89 4.60
C ILE A 66 -2.74 -2.97 4.95
N LEU A 67 -3.62 -2.58 4.01
CA LEU A 67 -5.07 -2.70 4.23
C LEU A 67 -5.48 -4.14 4.58
N LEU A 68 -4.99 -5.11 3.83
CA LEU A 68 -5.33 -6.51 4.04
C LEU A 68 -4.79 -7.05 5.37
N VAL A 69 -3.61 -6.63 5.79
CA VAL A 69 -3.06 -6.99 7.10
C VAL A 69 -3.93 -6.40 8.21
N LEU A 70 -4.34 -5.14 8.10
CA LEU A 70 -5.25 -4.50 9.06
C LEU A 70 -6.61 -5.21 9.10
N ASP A 71 -7.19 -5.52 7.95
CA ASP A 71 -8.50 -6.19 7.85
C ASP A 71 -8.49 -7.60 8.45
N THR A 72 -7.35 -8.26 8.49
CA THR A 72 -7.20 -9.59 9.10
C THR A 72 -6.63 -9.54 10.51
N ASN A 73 -6.50 -8.35 11.11
CA ASN A 73 -5.88 -8.15 12.43
C ASN A 73 -4.48 -8.76 12.53
N GLY A 74 -3.70 -8.69 11.46
CA GLY A 74 -2.33 -9.21 11.41
C GLY A 74 -2.22 -10.73 11.34
N LYS A 75 -3.32 -11.45 11.13
CA LYS A 75 -3.35 -12.92 11.10
C LYS A 75 -2.95 -13.51 9.75
N SER A 76 -2.97 -12.72 8.70
CA SER A 76 -2.63 -13.15 7.35
C SER A 76 -1.66 -12.18 6.70
N TYR A 77 -0.80 -12.72 5.85
CA TYR A 77 0.09 -11.92 5.03
C TYR A 77 -0.30 -12.10 3.56
N PRO A 78 -0.52 -11.01 2.81
CA PRO A 78 -0.85 -11.11 1.40
C PRO A 78 0.38 -11.39 0.57
N ASN A 79 0.26 -12.32 -0.39
CA ASN A 79 1.24 -12.56 -1.42
C ASN A 79 0.64 -12.20 -2.78
N SER A 80 1.32 -11.34 -3.52
CA SER A 80 0.82 -10.87 -4.81
C SER A 80 0.82 -11.99 -5.84
N THR A 81 -0.32 -12.16 -6.51
CA THR A 81 -0.43 -13.02 -7.70
C THR A 81 -0.55 -12.20 -8.98
N ASN A 82 -1.05 -10.97 -8.88
CA ASN A 82 -1.18 -10.06 -10.01
C ASN A 82 -1.17 -8.61 -9.55
N LEU A 83 -0.37 -7.79 -10.22
CA LEU A 83 -0.29 -6.35 -10.05
C LEU A 83 -0.52 -5.72 -11.42
N ASN A 84 -1.65 -5.02 -11.60
CA ASN A 84 -2.01 -4.37 -12.85
C ASN A 84 -2.20 -2.88 -12.61
N SER A 85 -1.27 -2.07 -13.13
CA SER A 85 -1.25 -0.63 -12.92
C SER A 85 -1.60 0.13 -14.19
N LEU A 86 -2.34 1.23 -14.02
CA LEU A 86 -2.59 2.24 -15.05
C LEU A 86 -2.09 3.58 -14.53
N HIS A 87 -1.21 4.23 -15.28
CA HIS A 87 -0.66 5.54 -14.93
C HIS A 87 -1.33 6.61 -15.79
N HIS A 88 -2.17 7.42 -15.16
CA HIS A 88 -3.01 8.42 -15.86
C HIS A 88 -2.33 9.76 -15.98
N ARG A 89 -1.43 10.08 -15.05
CA ARG A 89 -0.71 11.35 -14.97
C ARG A 89 0.70 11.13 -14.45
N PRO A 90 1.67 11.96 -14.86
CA PRO A 90 2.99 11.94 -14.23
C PRO A 90 2.89 12.39 -12.76
N LEU A 91 3.74 11.81 -11.93
CA LEU A 91 3.96 12.25 -10.57
C LEU A 91 5.39 12.75 -10.39
N PHE A 92 5.57 13.63 -9.43
CA PHE A 92 6.85 14.27 -9.14
C PHE A 92 7.25 13.98 -7.69
N GLN A 93 8.49 14.30 -7.36
CA GLN A 93 8.95 14.20 -5.97
C GLN A 93 8.02 14.99 -5.05
N GLY A 94 7.67 14.42 -3.91
CA GLY A 94 6.85 15.07 -2.90
C GLY A 94 5.70 14.19 -2.41
N LYS A 95 4.78 14.82 -1.72
CA LYS A 95 3.66 14.17 -1.03
C LYS A 95 2.52 13.84 -1.98
N VAL A 96 1.89 12.71 -1.72
CA VAL A 96 0.69 12.22 -2.43
C VAL A 96 -0.29 11.66 -1.43
N THR A 97 -1.53 11.47 -1.87
CA THR A 97 -2.56 10.75 -1.12
C THR A 97 -2.79 9.39 -1.73
N VAL A 98 -2.85 8.36 -0.90
CA VAL A 98 -3.04 6.97 -1.32
C VAL A 98 -4.33 6.44 -0.72
N VAL A 99 -5.13 5.79 -1.55
CA VAL A 99 -6.36 5.12 -1.11
C VAL A 99 -6.29 3.66 -1.52
N ALA A 100 -6.53 2.77 -0.58
CA ALA A 100 -6.70 1.34 -0.85
C ALA A 100 -8.13 0.94 -0.48
N GLU A 101 -8.77 0.18 -1.36
CA GLU A 101 -10.16 -0.26 -1.17
C GLU A 101 -10.32 -1.70 -1.63
N THR A 102 -10.90 -2.53 -0.78
CA THR A 102 -11.18 -3.92 -1.10
C THR A 102 -12.29 -4.02 -2.13
N ILE A 103 -12.04 -4.73 -3.23
CA ILE A 103 -13.05 -5.03 -4.25
C ILE A 103 -13.77 -6.32 -3.90
N GLN A 104 -13.00 -7.35 -3.56
CA GLN A 104 -13.55 -8.67 -3.18
C GLN A 104 -12.61 -9.36 -2.21
N ILE A 105 -13.17 -9.95 -1.17
CA ILE A 105 -12.45 -10.82 -0.24
C ILE A 105 -13.04 -12.21 -0.31
N GLY A 106 -12.22 -13.17 -0.70
CA GLY A 106 -12.53 -14.60 -0.64
C GLY A 106 -11.84 -15.27 0.54
N LYS A 107 -12.02 -16.57 0.65
CA LYS A 107 -11.42 -17.39 1.72
C LYS A 107 -9.89 -17.40 1.66
N ASN A 108 -9.33 -17.49 0.46
CA ASN A 108 -7.88 -17.63 0.23
C ASN A 108 -7.31 -16.52 -0.62
N MET A 109 -8.14 -15.76 -1.31
CA MET A 109 -7.72 -14.71 -2.24
C MET A 109 -8.54 -13.44 -2.05
N ALA A 110 -7.92 -12.29 -2.38
CA ALA A 110 -8.62 -11.01 -2.40
C ALA A 110 -8.14 -10.17 -3.58
N THR A 111 -9.02 -9.28 -4.02
CA THR A 111 -8.68 -8.22 -4.98
C THR A 111 -8.87 -6.88 -4.30
N VAL A 112 -7.84 -6.04 -4.36
CA VAL A 112 -7.82 -4.72 -3.74
C VAL A 112 -7.46 -3.69 -4.81
N LYS A 113 -8.19 -2.58 -4.82
CA LYS A 113 -7.88 -1.43 -5.66
C LYS A 113 -7.02 -0.45 -4.87
N GLY A 114 -5.95 0.04 -5.49
CA GLY A 114 -5.14 1.14 -4.98
C GLY A 114 -5.20 2.34 -5.91
N GLU A 115 -5.20 3.54 -5.36
CA GLU A 115 -5.21 4.79 -6.11
C GLU A 115 -4.23 5.78 -5.50
N ILE A 116 -3.47 6.48 -6.36
CA ILE A 116 -2.63 7.60 -5.95
C ILE A 116 -3.22 8.89 -6.51
N TYR A 117 -3.41 9.87 -5.63
CA TYR A 117 -3.83 11.22 -5.97
C TYR A 117 -2.68 12.19 -5.77
N ASN A 118 -2.47 13.10 -6.73
CA ASN A 118 -1.44 14.12 -6.64
C ASN A 118 -1.81 15.23 -5.62
N SER A 119 -0.93 16.21 -5.46
CA SER A 119 -1.14 17.34 -4.54
C SER A 119 -2.35 18.21 -4.88
N GLU A 120 -2.85 18.14 -6.12
CA GLU A 120 -4.09 18.81 -6.56
C GLU A 120 -5.32 17.91 -6.46
N ASN A 121 -5.19 16.75 -5.78
CA ASN A 121 -6.24 15.76 -5.60
C ASN A 121 -6.77 15.16 -6.92
N LYS A 122 -5.89 15.04 -7.90
CA LYS A 122 -6.21 14.39 -9.19
C LYS A 122 -5.65 12.98 -9.21
N LEU A 123 -6.46 12.04 -9.72
CA LEU A 123 -6.06 10.63 -9.84
C LEU A 123 -4.88 10.49 -10.80
N ALA A 124 -3.79 9.95 -10.29
CA ALA A 124 -2.56 9.76 -11.07
C ALA A 124 -2.31 8.29 -11.44
N THR A 125 -2.61 7.36 -10.54
CA THR A 125 -2.36 5.94 -10.76
C THR A 125 -3.48 5.11 -10.15
N THR A 126 -3.86 4.05 -10.85
CA THR A 126 -4.78 3.01 -10.36
C THR A 126 -4.09 1.66 -10.41
N LEU A 127 -4.17 0.89 -9.34
CA LEU A 127 -3.69 -0.49 -9.25
C LEU A 127 -4.85 -1.43 -8.97
N MET A 128 -4.92 -2.54 -9.70
CA MET A 128 -5.68 -3.71 -9.29
C MET A 128 -4.71 -4.77 -8.80
N HIS A 129 -4.83 -5.13 -7.53
CA HIS A 129 -3.93 -6.05 -6.85
C HIS A 129 -4.69 -7.29 -6.42
N THR A 130 -4.32 -8.44 -6.96
CA THR A 130 -4.86 -9.73 -6.54
C THR A 130 -3.82 -10.44 -5.69
N VAL A 131 -4.24 -10.91 -4.54
CA VAL A 131 -3.37 -11.56 -3.56
C VAL A 131 -3.89 -12.92 -3.17
N PHE A 132 -2.97 -13.77 -2.75
CA PHE A 132 -3.24 -15.01 -2.03
C PHE A 132 -2.86 -14.80 -0.56
N TYR A 133 -3.70 -15.25 0.37
CA TYR A 133 -3.45 -15.12 1.80
C TYR A 133 -2.54 -16.23 2.32
N LEU A 134 -1.44 -15.85 2.93
CA LEU A 134 -0.67 -16.74 3.76
C LEU A 134 -1.12 -16.58 5.21
N LYS A 135 -1.75 -17.61 5.78
CA LYS A 135 -2.11 -17.61 7.20
C LYS A 135 -0.86 -17.72 8.06
N LEU A 136 -0.69 -16.79 8.96
CA LEU A 136 0.44 -16.77 9.87
C LEU A 136 0.15 -17.66 11.09
N LYS A 137 1.19 -18.32 11.60
CA LYS A 137 1.12 -19.00 12.89
C LYS A 137 0.95 -17.95 13.99
N LYS A 138 0.28 -18.32 15.09
CA LYS A 138 -0.05 -17.40 16.19
C LYS A 138 1.14 -16.59 16.70
N ASN A 139 2.33 -17.19 16.78
CA ASN A 139 3.54 -16.50 17.23
C ASN A 139 4.14 -15.52 16.19
N ASN A 140 3.67 -15.57 14.95
CA ASN A 140 4.15 -14.73 13.84
C ASN A 140 3.10 -13.72 13.40
N GLU A 141 1.99 -13.60 14.12
CA GLU A 141 0.97 -12.59 13.82
C GLU A 141 1.53 -11.19 14.02
N ILE A 142 1.34 -10.32 13.03
CA ILE A 142 1.99 -9.00 12.97
C ILE A 142 1.49 -8.06 14.07
N LEU A 143 0.21 -8.17 14.43
CA LEU A 143 -0.47 -7.30 15.38
C LEU A 143 -0.77 -7.96 16.74
N SER A 144 -0.20 -9.13 16.97
CA SER A 144 -0.40 -9.84 18.24
C SER A 144 0.34 -9.23 19.43
#